data_94bac36c6d67b577d7e083b651f94312
#
_entry.id   94bac36c6d67b577d7e083b651f94312
#
_cell.length_a   1.000
_cell.length_b   1.000
_cell.length_c   1.000
_cell.angle_alpha   90.00
_cell.angle_beta   90.00
_cell.angle_gamma   90.00
#
_symmetry.space_group_name_H-M   'P 1'
#
loop_
_entity.id
_entity.type
_entity.pdbx_description
1 polymer ?
#
loop_
_entity_poly.entity_id
_entity_poly.type
_entity_poly.pdbx_seq_one_letter_code
_entity_poly.pdbx_strand_id
1 'polypeptide(L)'
;MNYDNKEEMFPIVDEQGNITGAATRGECHNGSKLLHPVVHLHVFNSKGELYLQKRPDWKDIQPGKWDTAVGGHIDLSENVETALKREVKEELGITDFTPELLTSYVFESTREKELVFSHKTTY
;
A
#
# COMPACT_ATOMS: atom_id res chain seq x y z
N MET A 1 -8.19 0.43 15.53
CA MET A 1 -8.08 -1.02 15.53
C MET A 1 -7.50 -1.47 14.21
N ASN A 2 -6.43 -2.21 14.26
CA ASN A 2 -5.61 -2.45 13.09
C ASN A 2 -5.54 -3.92 12.67
N TYR A 3 -6.61 -4.66 12.91
CA TYR A 3 -6.71 -6.02 12.39
C TYR A 3 -6.95 -5.98 10.90
N ASP A 4 -6.31 -6.90 10.18
CA ASP A 4 -6.54 -7.04 8.75
C ASP A 4 -7.93 -7.63 8.54
N ASN A 5 -8.79 -6.90 7.82
CA ASN A 5 -10.14 -7.35 7.50
C ASN A 5 -10.09 -8.14 6.19
N LYS A 6 -10.23 -9.46 6.29
CA LYS A 6 -10.13 -10.36 5.14
C LYS A 6 -11.28 -10.21 4.15
N GLU A 7 -12.36 -9.56 4.54
CA GLU A 7 -13.52 -9.34 3.67
C GLU A 7 -13.53 -7.97 3.00
N GLU A 8 -12.55 -7.13 3.30
CA GLU A 8 -12.37 -5.86 2.63
C GLU A 8 -12.18 -6.07 1.13
N MET A 9 -12.84 -5.25 0.30
CA MET A 9 -12.82 -5.43 -1.16
C MET A 9 -11.77 -4.55 -1.80
N PHE A 10 -10.99 -5.16 -2.69
CA PHE A 10 -9.96 -4.48 -3.47
C PHE A 10 -10.29 -4.57 -4.96
N PRO A 11 -9.94 -3.54 -5.76
CA PRO A 11 -9.99 -3.69 -7.21
C PRO A 11 -8.91 -4.68 -7.68
N ILE A 12 -9.22 -5.47 -8.69
CA ILE A 12 -8.24 -6.27 -9.40
C ILE A 12 -7.91 -5.53 -10.68
N VAL A 13 -6.63 -5.42 -11.00
CA VAL A 13 -6.15 -4.58 -12.09
C VAL A 13 -5.25 -5.37 -13.04
N ASP A 14 -5.06 -4.83 -14.25
CA ASP A 14 -4.00 -5.28 -15.15
C ASP A 14 -2.70 -4.53 -14.85
N GLU A 15 -1.62 -4.81 -15.56
CA GLU A 15 -0.31 -4.20 -15.31
C GLU A 15 -0.28 -2.70 -15.65
N GLN A 16 -1.25 -2.20 -16.41
CA GLN A 16 -1.41 -0.79 -16.70
C GLN A 16 -2.28 -0.06 -15.67
N GLY A 17 -2.80 -0.77 -14.67
CA GLY A 17 -3.63 -0.20 -13.62
C GLY A 17 -5.12 -0.12 -13.97
N ASN A 18 -5.54 -0.70 -15.07
CA ASN A 18 -6.97 -0.72 -15.44
C ASN A 18 -7.71 -1.76 -14.59
N ILE A 19 -8.87 -1.38 -14.05
CA ILE A 19 -9.68 -2.26 -13.22
C ILE A 19 -10.31 -3.35 -14.09
N THR A 20 -10.05 -4.61 -13.75
CA THR A 20 -10.59 -5.77 -14.47
C THR A 20 -11.57 -6.58 -13.62
N GLY A 21 -11.66 -6.31 -12.34
CA GLY A 21 -12.54 -7.05 -11.43
C GLY A 21 -12.39 -6.56 -10.00
N ALA A 22 -12.86 -7.39 -9.06
CA ALA A 22 -12.75 -7.11 -7.64
C ALA A 22 -12.62 -8.43 -6.87
N ALA A 23 -11.95 -8.39 -5.72
CA ALA A 23 -11.78 -9.55 -4.86
C ALA A 23 -11.64 -9.10 -3.41
N THR A 24 -11.84 -10.02 -2.48
CA THR A 24 -11.63 -9.73 -1.06
C THR A 24 -10.13 -9.71 -0.74
N ARG A 25 -9.79 -9.06 0.38
CA ARG A 25 -8.42 -9.06 0.91
C ARG A 25 -7.93 -10.50 1.13
N GLY A 26 -8.78 -11.37 1.68
CA GLY A 26 -8.43 -12.76 1.89
C GLY A 26 -8.07 -13.48 0.60
N GLU A 27 -8.83 -13.26 -0.46
CA GLU A 27 -8.55 -13.83 -1.78
C GLU A 27 -7.25 -13.30 -2.38
N CYS A 28 -6.94 -12.02 -2.17
CA CYS A 28 -5.70 -11.43 -2.68
C CYS A 28 -4.46 -11.96 -1.96
N HIS A 29 -4.59 -12.41 -0.71
CA HIS A 29 -3.46 -12.81 0.14
C HIS A 29 -3.35 -14.32 0.38
N ASN A 30 -4.11 -15.12 -0.34
CA ASN A 30 -4.15 -16.58 -0.11
C ASN A 30 -3.32 -17.40 -1.11
N GLY A 31 -2.45 -16.75 -1.87
CA GLY A 31 -1.65 -17.42 -2.89
C GLY A 31 -2.28 -17.45 -4.28
N SER A 32 -3.46 -16.85 -4.45
CA SER A 32 -4.12 -16.73 -5.76
C SER A 32 -3.35 -15.84 -6.72
N LYS A 33 -2.55 -14.91 -6.16
CA LYS A 33 -1.75 -13.94 -6.91
C LYS A 33 -2.57 -13.04 -7.83
N LEU A 34 -3.77 -12.69 -7.40
CA LEU A 34 -4.59 -11.68 -8.09
C LEU A 34 -3.88 -10.32 -7.98
N LEU A 35 -3.68 -9.66 -9.11
CA LEU A 35 -2.97 -8.38 -9.13
C LEU A 35 -3.88 -7.29 -8.58
N HIS A 36 -3.48 -6.69 -7.47
CA HIS A 36 -4.23 -5.62 -6.82
C HIS A 36 -3.33 -4.42 -6.54
N PRO A 37 -3.86 -3.18 -6.61
CA PRO A 37 -3.04 -1.99 -6.48
C PRO A 37 -2.80 -1.63 -5.02
N VAL A 38 -1.58 -1.15 -4.74
CA VAL A 38 -1.19 -0.62 -3.44
C VAL A 38 -0.45 0.69 -3.61
N VAL A 39 -0.41 1.51 -2.56
CA VAL A 39 0.36 2.75 -2.52
C VAL A 39 1.47 2.62 -1.49
N HIS A 40 2.65 3.14 -1.83
CA HIS A 40 3.76 3.27 -0.90
C HIS A 40 4.22 4.71 -0.86
N LEU A 41 4.57 5.20 0.33
CA LEU A 41 5.16 6.51 0.49
C LEU A 41 6.47 6.39 1.26
N HIS A 42 7.53 6.92 0.68
CA HIS A 42 8.83 7.09 1.33
C HIS A 42 8.88 8.52 1.88
N VAL A 43 9.10 8.67 3.18
CA VAL A 43 9.17 9.97 3.84
C VAL A 43 10.61 10.28 4.19
N PHE A 44 11.10 11.42 3.71
CA PHE A 44 12.43 11.93 4.01
C PHE A 44 12.30 13.18 4.86
N ASN A 45 13.23 13.41 5.79
CA ASN A 45 13.31 14.70 6.49
C ASN A 45 14.14 15.68 5.67
N SER A 46 14.30 16.93 6.17
CA SER A 46 15.07 17.98 5.47
C SER A 46 16.55 17.64 5.31
N LYS A 47 17.06 16.67 6.06
CA LYS A 47 18.45 16.20 5.96
C LYS A 47 18.61 15.04 4.99
N GLY A 48 17.52 14.60 4.35
CA GLY A 48 17.56 13.47 3.43
C GLY A 48 17.53 12.10 4.11
N GLU A 49 17.21 12.05 5.40
CA GLU A 49 17.11 10.78 6.14
C GLU A 49 15.75 10.14 5.89
N LEU A 50 15.73 8.83 5.68
CA LEU A 50 14.53 8.06 5.36
C LEU A 50 13.87 7.53 6.64
N TYR A 51 12.57 7.77 6.76
CA TYR A 51 11.75 7.21 7.83
C TYR A 51 11.28 5.81 7.45
N LEU A 52 11.45 4.85 8.36
CA LEU A 52 10.95 3.49 8.20
C LEU A 52 10.09 3.13 9.41
N GLN A 53 9.10 2.26 9.21
CA GLN A 53 8.33 1.71 10.32
C GLN A 53 8.41 0.19 10.34
N LYS A 54 8.38 -0.38 11.54
CA LYS A 54 8.37 -1.82 11.72
C LYS A 54 6.93 -2.32 11.68
N ARG A 55 6.67 -3.35 10.87
CA ARG A 55 5.34 -3.97 10.82
C ARG A 55 5.06 -4.69 12.14
N PRO A 56 3.83 -4.58 12.67
CA PRO A 56 3.45 -5.32 13.89
C PRO A 56 3.57 -6.83 13.71
N ASP A 57 3.84 -7.54 14.80
CA ASP A 57 3.98 -8.99 14.78
C ASP A 57 2.67 -9.73 14.45
N TRP A 58 1.51 -9.07 14.61
CA TRP A 58 0.21 -9.66 14.31
C TRP A 58 -0.21 -9.55 12.84
N LYS A 59 0.57 -8.86 11.99
CA LYS A 59 0.26 -8.79 10.56
C LYS A 59 0.38 -10.16 9.91
N ASP A 60 -0.54 -10.48 8.98
CA ASP A 60 -0.53 -11.75 8.26
C ASP A 60 0.50 -11.77 7.13
N ILE A 61 0.98 -10.61 6.69
CA ILE A 61 2.02 -10.48 5.66
C ILE A 61 3.26 -9.85 6.30
N GLN A 62 4.41 -10.53 6.19
CA GLN A 62 5.71 -10.02 6.65
C GLN A 62 5.68 -9.49 8.10
N PRO A 63 5.19 -10.26 9.08
CA PRO A 63 5.11 -9.77 10.47
C PRO A 63 6.48 -9.42 11.03
N GLY A 64 6.57 -8.33 11.78
CA GLY A 64 7.81 -7.90 12.43
C GLY A 64 8.90 -7.36 11.52
N LYS A 65 8.67 -7.29 10.20
CA LYS A 65 9.67 -6.75 9.24
C LYS A 65 9.59 -5.24 9.17
N TRP A 66 10.70 -4.61 8.78
CA TRP A 66 10.74 -3.17 8.50
C TRP A 66 10.08 -2.90 7.16
N ASP A 67 9.37 -1.79 7.06
CA ASP A 67 8.63 -1.41 5.87
C ASP A 67 8.78 0.08 5.61
N THR A 68 8.32 0.54 4.45
CA THR A 68 8.27 1.97 4.11
C THR A 68 7.44 2.72 5.15
N ALA A 69 7.60 4.05 5.18
CA ALA A 69 6.88 4.90 6.12
C ALA A 69 5.37 4.68 6.07
N VAL A 70 4.83 4.56 4.85
CA VAL A 70 3.40 4.26 4.63
C VAL A 70 3.28 3.24 3.51
N GLY A 71 2.46 2.22 3.74
CA GLY A 71 2.08 1.26 2.72
C GLY A 71 0.66 0.80 2.97
N GLY A 72 -0.15 0.74 1.91
CA GLY A 72 -1.53 0.31 2.07
C GLY A 72 -2.21 0.02 0.75
N HIS A 73 -3.37 -0.59 0.84
CA HIS A 73 -4.18 -1.00 -0.30
C HIS A 73 -5.06 0.14 -0.79
N ILE A 74 -5.42 0.07 -2.07
CA ILE A 74 -6.42 0.97 -2.65
C ILE A 74 -7.76 0.28 -2.53
N ASP A 75 -8.74 0.94 -1.91
CA ASP A 75 -10.09 0.41 -1.80
C ASP A 75 -10.80 0.48 -3.16
N LEU A 76 -11.84 -0.35 -3.32
CA LEU A 76 -12.54 -0.51 -4.59
C LEU A 76 -13.06 0.81 -5.19
N SER A 77 -13.42 1.79 -4.36
CA SER A 77 -13.96 3.08 -4.79
C SER A 77 -12.95 4.21 -4.81
N GLU A 78 -11.68 3.95 -4.50
CA GLU A 78 -10.64 4.97 -4.40
C GLU A 78 -9.76 5.02 -5.64
N ASN A 79 -9.18 6.20 -5.91
CA ASN A 79 -8.05 6.32 -6.82
C ASN A 79 -6.73 6.33 -6.02
N VAL A 80 -5.61 6.37 -6.73
CA VAL A 80 -4.27 6.35 -6.10
C VAL A 80 -4.09 7.50 -5.11
N GLU A 81 -4.44 8.72 -5.51
CA GLU A 81 -4.26 9.91 -4.67
C GLU A 81 -5.09 9.86 -3.39
N THR A 82 -6.36 9.47 -3.52
CA THR A 82 -7.28 9.37 -2.38
C THR A 82 -6.80 8.31 -1.39
N ALA A 83 -6.39 7.14 -1.90
CA ALA A 83 -5.88 6.05 -1.08
C ALA A 83 -4.61 6.48 -0.35
N LEU A 84 -3.68 7.14 -1.04
CA LEU A 84 -2.44 7.60 -0.45
C LEU A 84 -2.68 8.57 0.69
N LYS A 85 -3.54 9.57 0.49
CA LYS A 85 -3.88 10.56 1.52
C LYS A 85 -4.55 9.91 2.73
N ARG A 86 -5.45 8.96 2.50
CA ARG A 86 -6.10 8.23 3.58
C ARG A 86 -5.09 7.42 4.40
N GLU A 87 -4.24 6.65 3.75
CA GLU A 87 -3.25 5.82 4.42
C GLU A 87 -2.24 6.66 5.22
N VAL A 88 -1.79 7.78 4.67
CA VAL A 88 -0.84 8.67 5.35
C VAL A 88 -1.48 9.28 6.60
N LYS A 89 -2.74 9.70 6.51
CA LYS A 89 -3.48 10.22 7.66
C LYS A 89 -3.64 9.15 8.75
N GLU A 90 -4.01 7.93 8.35
CA GLU A 90 -4.23 6.84 9.29
C GLU A 90 -2.94 6.40 9.98
N GLU A 91 -1.84 6.29 9.24
CA GLU A 91 -0.60 5.73 9.78
C GLU A 91 0.31 6.78 10.41
N LEU A 92 0.36 8.00 9.90
CA LEU A 92 1.26 9.05 10.38
C LEU A 92 0.56 10.28 10.93
N GLY A 93 -0.75 10.42 10.73
CA GLY A 93 -1.49 11.60 11.15
C GLY A 93 -1.19 12.86 10.34
N ILE A 94 -0.59 12.71 9.18
CA ILE A 94 -0.19 13.84 8.31
C ILE A 94 -1.27 14.09 7.27
N THR A 95 -1.70 15.35 7.13
CA THR A 95 -2.70 15.74 6.13
C THR A 95 -2.16 16.76 5.13
N ASP A 96 -1.06 17.43 5.46
CA ASP A 96 -0.47 18.50 4.64
C ASP A 96 0.89 18.05 4.13
N PHE A 97 0.92 17.44 2.96
CA PHE A 97 2.14 16.99 2.31
C PHE A 97 1.94 16.96 0.80
N THR A 98 3.04 17.01 0.06
CA THR A 98 3.02 16.96 -1.40
C THR A 98 3.77 15.73 -1.85
N PRO A 99 3.06 14.64 -2.25
CA PRO A 99 3.71 13.44 -2.73
C PRO A 99 4.19 13.60 -4.18
N GLU A 100 5.31 12.97 -4.48
CA GLU A 100 5.83 12.86 -5.84
C GLU A 100 5.81 11.39 -6.24
N LEU A 101 5.16 11.07 -7.36
CA LEU A 101 5.15 9.71 -7.90
C LEU A 101 6.55 9.39 -8.45
N LEU A 102 7.15 8.31 -7.97
CA LEU A 102 8.45 7.85 -8.43
C LEU A 102 8.32 6.88 -9.58
N THR A 103 7.53 5.82 -9.38
CA THR A 103 7.37 4.76 -10.36
C THR A 103 6.20 3.85 -9.95
N SER A 104 5.79 2.98 -10.86
CA SER A 104 4.93 1.85 -10.55
C SER A 104 5.61 0.57 -11.00
N TYR A 105 5.40 -0.51 -10.25
CA TYR A 105 6.00 -1.81 -10.56
C TYR A 105 5.17 -2.94 -9.96
N VAL A 106 5.37 -4.15 -10.48
CA VAL A 106 4.71 -5.34 -9.95
C VAL A 106 5.63 -6.02 -8.95
N PHE A 107 5.12 -6.23 -7.74
CA PHE A 107 5.76 -7.01 -6.70
C PHE A 107 5.01 -8.34 -6.54
N GLU A 108 5.73 -9.43 -6.49
CA GLU A 108 5.14 -10.76 -6.31
C GLU A 108 5.87 -11.50 -5.20
N SER A 109 5.08 -12.07 -4.29
CA SER A 109 5.56 -12.95 -3.23
C SER A 109 4.89 -14.32 -3.40
N THR A 110 5.13 -15.24 -2.46
CA THR A 110 4.46 -16.55 -2.48
C THR A 110 2.96 -16.44 -2.22
N ARG A 111 2.48 -15.35 -1.62
CA ARG A 111 1.10 -15.17 -1.19
C ARG A 111 0.32 -14.16 -2.01
N GLU A 112 1.01 -13.18 -2.63
CA GLU A 112 0.31 -12.06 -3.27
C GLU A 112 1.07 -11.48 -4.45
N LYS A 113 0.36 -10.71 -5.26
CA LYS A 113 0.91 -9.96 -6.38
C LYS A 113 0.33 -8.57 -6.36
N GLU A 114 1.19 -7.55 -6.26
CA GLU A 114 0.77 -6.16 -6.09
C GLU A 114 1.29 -5.28 -7.22
N LEU A 115 0.42 -4.37 -7.71
CA LEU A 115 0.86 -3.25 -8.54
C LEU A 115 1.14 -2.09 -7.60
N VAL A 116 2.41 -1.79 -7.37
CA VAL A 116 2.85 -0.78 -6.40
C VAL A 116 2.99 0.57 -7.06
N PHE A 117 2.30 1.57 -6.53
CA PHE A 117 2.49 2.98 -6.90
C PHE A 117 3.34 3.63 -5.83
N SER A 118 4.63 3.82 -6.13
CA SER A 118 5.64 4.29 -5.17
C SER A 118 5.80 5.80 -5.25
N HIS A 119 5.74 6.45 -4.09
CA HIS A 119 5.82 7.91 -3.97
C HIS A 119 6.88 8.30 -2.96
N LYS A 120 7.31 9.56 -3.00
CA LYS A 120 8.16 10.16 -1.95
C LYS A 120 7.63 11.53 -1.55
N THR A 121 7.94 11.94 -0.33
CA THR A 121 7.72 13.30 0.14
C THR A 121 8.82 13.68 1.13
N THR A 122 9.02 14.97 1.31
CA THR A 122 9.89 15.51 2.36
C THR A 122 8.99 16.16 3.42
N TYR A 123 9.23 15.81 4.68
CA TYR A 123 8.35 16.29 5.75
C TYR A 123 9.13 16.65 7.02
#